data_0d02da07f04dd442737ef2acd2580aab
#
_entry.id   0d02da07f04dd442737ef2acd2580aab
#
_cell.length_a   1.000
_cell.length_b   1.000
_cell.length_c   1.000
_cell.angle_alpha   90.00
_cell.angle_beta   90.00
_cell.angle_gamma   90.00
#
_symmetry.space_group_name_H-M   'P 1'
#
loop_
_entity.id
_entity.type
_entity.pdbx_description
1 polymer ?
#
loop_
_entity_poly.entity_id
_entity_poly.type
_entity_poly.pdbx_seq_one_letter_code
_entity_poly.pdbx_strand_id
1 'polypeptide(L)' 'TGTVRNVIDFGVFVDIGVHQDGLVHISEVCNRRLKHPSEAVQVGDVVDVVVLSVDEKRHRISLSMKQAKNQQK' A
#
# COMPACT_ATOMS: atom_id res chain seq x y z
N THR A 1 4.38 -1.96 -9.18
CA THR A 1 2.91 -1.85 -9.35
C THR A 1 2.21 -2.95 -8.59
N GLY A 2 1.04 -2.64 -8.07
CA GLY A 2 0.24 -3.62 -7.38
C GLY A 2 -1.25 -3.32 -7.55
N THR A 3 -2.07 -4.31 -7.22
CA THR A 3 -3.53 -4.17 -7.28
C THR A 3 -4.08 -4.15 -5.87
N VAL A 4 -4.93 -3.17 -5.58
CA VAL A 4 -5.56 -3.05 -4.27
C VAL A 4 -6.52 -4.22 -4.08
N ARG A 5 -6.27 -5.03 -3.04
CA ARG A 5 -7.07 -6.22 -2.73
C ARG A 5 -8.11 -5.95 -1.66
N ASN A 6 -7.74 -5.13 -0.67
CA ASN A 6 -8.63 -4.81 0.42
C ASN A 6 -8.23 -3.47 1.03
N VAL A 7 -9.23 -2.76 1.55
CA VAL A 7 -9.01 -1.47 2.23
C VAL A 7 -9.55 -1.62 3.64
N ILE A 8 -8.69 -1.37 4.63
CA ILE A 8 -9.04 -1.47 6.05
C ILE A 8 -8.79 -0.13 6.73
N ASP A 9 -9.22 0.01 7.98
CA ASP A 9 -9.19 1.30 8.68
C ASP A 9 -7.78 1.90 8.79
N PHE A 10 -6.76 1.08 8.90
CA PHE A 10 -5.39 1.55 9.12
C PHE A 10 -4.49 1.35 7.92
N GLY A 11 -5.02 0.92 6.79
CA GLY A 11 -4.18 0.75 5.62
C GLY A 11 -4.86 0.05 4.46
N VAL A 12 -4.04 -0.37 3.50
CA VAL A 12 -4.50 -0.97 2.25
C VAL A 12 -3.68 -2.23 1.99
N PHE A 13 -4.34 -3.33 1.69
CA PHE A 13 -3.67 -4.54 1.23
C PHE A 13 -3.54 -4.51 -0.29
N VAL A 14 -2.32 -4.73 -0.76
CA VAL A 14 -1.98 -4.66 -2.18
C VAL A 14 -1.34 -5.96 -2.62
N ASP A 15 -1.82 -6.50 -3.73
CA ASP A 15 -1.23 -7.70 -4.35
C ASP A 15 -0.13 -7.25 -5.30
N ILE A 16 1.09 -7.64 -5.00
CA ILE A 16 2.26 -7.26 -5.81
C ILE A 16 2.82 -8.44 -6.61
N GLY A 17 2.04 -9.53 -6.72
CA GLY A 17 2.43 -10.67 -7.55
C GLY A 17 3.28 -11.71 -6.84
N VAL A 18 3.44 -11.61 -5.52
CA VAL A 18 4.14 -12.61 -4.71
C VAL A 18 3.14 -13.33 -3.81
N HIS A 19 3.58 -14.38 -3.13
CA HIS A 19 2.70 -15.16 -2.25
C HIS A 19 2.21 -14.37 -1.04
N GLN A 20 2.87 -13.27 -0.71
CA GLN A 20 2.55 -12.45 0.45
C GLN A 20 1.90 -11.16 0.01
N ASP A 21 0.85 -10.77 0.70
CA ASP A 21 0.23 -9.46 0.43
C ASP A 21 1.03 -8.36 1.09
N GLY A 22 1.16 -7.25 0.37
CA GLY A 22 1.79 -6.07 0.92
C GLY A 22 0.78 -5.19 1.63
N LEU A 23 1.21 -4.55 2.73
CA LEU A 23 0.38 -3.62 3.48
C LEU A 23 0.94 -2.21 3.33
N VAL A 24 0.08 -1.29 2.89
CA VAL A 24 0.39 0.13 2.86
C VAL A 24 -0.32 0.76 4.05
N HIS A 25 0.46 1.22 5.05
CA HIS A 25 -0.12 1.91 6.20
C HIS A 25 -0.81 3.20 5.74
N ILE A 26 -1.85 3.62 6.46
CA ILE A 26 -2.63 4.81 6.08
C ILE A 26 -1.74 6.05 5.94
N SER A 27 -0.71 6.16 6.77
CA SER A 27 0.24 7.28 6.67
C SER A 27 1.11 7.22 5.42
N GLU A 28 1.18 6.06 4.79
CA GLU A 28 1.99 5.85 3.58
C GLU A 28 1.16 5.85 2.30
N VAL A 29 -0.16 5.97 2.42
CA VAL A 29 -1.04 6.00 1.24
C VAL A 29 -0.90 7.31 0.49
N CYS A 30 -0.89 8.42 1.22
CA CYS A 30 -0.65 9.73 0.62
C CYS A 30 -0.16 10.71 1.67
N ASN A 31 0.24 11.91 1.22
CA ASN A 31 0.76 12.95 2.10
C ASN A 31 -0.33 13.66 2.90
N ARG A 32 -1.60 13.43 2.55
CA ARG A 32 -2.71 14.06 3.24
C ARG A 32 -3.20 13.18 4.37
N ARG A 33 -3.75 13.83 5.40
CA ARG A 33 -4.41 13.11 6.47
C ARG A 33 -5.73 12.56 5.95
N LEU A 34 -5.89 11.26 6.04
CA LEU A 34 -7.11 10.59 5.60
C LEU A 34 -7.89 10.08 6.80
N LYS A 35 -9.20 10.16 6.73
CA LYS A 35 -10.06 9.54 7.72
C LYS A 35 -10.11 8.02 7.49
N HIS A 36 -10.08 7.61 6.24
CA HIS A 36 -10.11 6.21 5.87
C HIS A 36 -9.36 6.05 4.54
N PRO A 37 -8.57 4.96 4.37
CA PRO A 37 -7.82 4.79 3.12
C PRO A 37 -8.68 4.72 1.87
N SER A 38 -9.95 4.33 1.99
CA SER A 38 -10.85 4.28 0.84
C SER A 38 -11.09 5.64 0.19
N GLU A 39 -10.74 6.73 0.87
CA GLU A 39 -10.78 8.06 0.28
C GLU A 39 -9.74 8.25 -0.82
N ALA A 40 -8.65 7.50 -0.76
CA ALA A 40 -7.56 7.61 -1.72
C ALA A 40 -7.57 6.51 -2.78
N VAL A 41 -7.97 5.30 -2.39
CA VAL A 41 -7.94 4.13 -3.28
C VAL A 41 -9.15 3.25 -3.03
N GLN A 42 -9.46 2.40 -4.01
CA GLN A 42 -10.56 1.44 -3.93
C GLN A 42 -10.05 0.05 -4.31
N VAL A 43 -10.78 -0.97 -3.87
CA VAL A 43 -10.47 -2.35 -4.24
C VAL A 43 -10.51 -2.49 -5.76
N GLY A 44 -9.47 -3.09 -6.30
CA GLY A 44 -9.32 -3.25 -7.75
C GLY A 44 -8.47 -2.18 -8.42
N ASP A 45 -8.12 -1.11 -7.70
CA ASP A 45 -7.25 -0.08 -8.27
C ASP A 45 -5.84 -0.63 -8.48
N VAL A 46 -5.22 -0.20 -9.57
CA VAL A 46 -3.80 -0.48 -9.82
C VAL A 46 -3.00 0.73 -9.34
N VAL A 47 -2.05 0.47 -8.45
CA VAL A 47 -1.28 1.54 -7.82
C VAL A 47 0.21 1.23 -7.89
N ASP A 48 1.02 2.28 -7.83
CA ASP A 48 2.47 2.13 -7.72
C ASP A 48 2.85 2.13 -6.26
N VAL A 49 3.70 1.17 -5.87
CA VAL A 49 4.14 1.02 -4.49
C VAL A 49 5.65 0.80 -4.45
N VAL A 50 6.24 1.16 -3.32
CA VAL A 50 7.65 0.92 -3.03
C VAL A 50 7.73 0.01 -1.82
N VAL A 51 8.54 -1.04 -1.91
CA VAL A 51 8.75 -1.96 -0.78
C VAL A 51 9.63 -1.25 0.25
N LEU A 52 9.10 -1.07 1.45
CA LEU A 52 9.84 -0.48 2.56
C LEU A 52 10.62 -1.54 3.32
N SER A 53 9.97 -2.64 3.63
CA SER A 53 10.61 -3.73 4.36
C SER A 53 9.86 -5.02 4.12
N VAL A 54 10.53 -6.14 4.35
CA VAL A 54 9.94 -7.47 4.26
C VAL A 54 10.13 -8.16 5.60
N ASP A 55 9.04 -8.58 6.21
CA ASP A 55 9.06 -9.34 7.46
C ASP A 55 8.79 -10.80 7.14
N GLU A 56 9.85 -11.58 7.03
CA GLU A 56 9.75 -12.99 6.66
C GLU A 56 9.09 -13.82 7.76
N LYS A 57 9.28 -13.43 9.02
CA LYS A 57 8.71 -14.17 10.14
C LYS A 57 7.18 -14.07 10.17
N ARG A 58 6.66 -12.91 9.80
CA ARG A 58 5.22 -12.66 9.80
C ARG A 58 4.61 -12.77 8.41
N HIS A 59 5.42 -13.06 7.41
CA HIS A 59 5.00 -13.13 6.01
C HIS A 59 4.30 -11.85 5.56
N ARG A 60 4.90 -10.71 5.93
CA ARG A 60 4.34 -9.39 5.60
C ARG A 60 5.35 -8.55 4.85
N ILE A 61 4.84 -7.74 3.95
CA ILE A 61 5.65 -6.78 3.20
C ILE A 61 5.05 -5.40 3.46
N SER A 62 5.90 -4.48 3.92
CA SER A 62 5.49 -3.09 4.15
C SER A 62 5.74 -2.28 2.89
N LEU A 63 4.72 -1.58 2.44
CA LEU A 63 4.75 -0.83 1.20
C LEU A 63 4.43 0.64 1.46
N SER A 64 4.83 1.49 0.50
CA SER A 64 4.52 2.91 0.52
C SER A 64 4.06 3.37 -0.85
N MET A 65 2.93 4.04 -0.92
CA MET A 65 2.45 4.67 -2.14
C MET A 65 2.99 6.09 -2.27
N LYS A 66 3.11 6.81 -1.17
CA LYS A 66 3.57 8.20 -1.22
C LYS A 66 5.03 8.29 -1.63
N GLN A 67 5.85 7.32 -1.26
CA GLN A 67 7.24 7.30 -1.70
C GLN A 67 7.36 6.99 -3.18
N ALA A 68 6.50 6.11 -3.68
CA ALA A 68 6.45 5.84 -5.11
C ALA A 68 6.10 7.10 -5.90
N LYS A 69 5.14 7.87 -5.40
CA LYS A 69 4.79 9.14 -6.02
C LYS A 69 5.94 10.15 -5.98
N ASN A 70 6.65 10.21 -4.88
CA ASN A 70 7.75 11.16 -4.73
C ASN A 70 8.92 10.84 -5.65
N GLN A 71 9.05 9.60 -6.09
CA GLN A 71 10.12 9.20 -6.98
C GLN A 71 9.85 9.51 -8.44
N GLN A 72 8.70 10.01 -8.76
CA GLN A 72 8.28 10.26 -10.15
C GLN A 72 8.61 11.64 -10.66
N LYS A 73 9.51 12.32 -10.06
CA LYS A 73 9.91 13.63 -10.55
C LYS A 73 10.72 13.57 -11.83
#